data_9af1f2f0e6c01b5643b081498d21dd18
#
_entry.id   9af1f2f0e6c01b5643b081498d21dd18
#
_cell.length_a   1.000
_cell.length_b   1.000
_cell.length_c   1.000
_cell.angle_alpha   90.00
_cell.angle_beta   90.00
_cell.angle_gamma   90.00
#
_symmetry.space_group_name_H-M   'P 1'
#
loop_
_entity.id
_entity.type
_entity.pdbx_description
1 polymer ?
#
loop_
_entity_poly.entity_id
_entity_poly.type
_entity_poly.pdbx_seq_one_letter_code
_entity_poly.pdbx_strand_id
1 'polypeptide(L)'
;MSQKQTYTPGEFQWSFLLPKYWGIWIAIVFLMLLAILPWAIQWRLAHGLANLAWKYLKSRRKTTIRNLEVCFPEWSAEKVQQQAKQVFVDMMLGIFETLNAWYKPYWFKNRVTIAGLEHITNAQAQGKGVLLLGTHSTLLDAGGYVCAQYFEPDVVYRPQNNPLLDMLIYRCRGTIYKAQIDHDDMRGLIRHLKDGDAIWYSPDQDFGLKQGVMAPFFGVPAATVTAHRRLLKISKAVAVPLYFYRHGDVQDPKYHILIEPAVDNMPSEDEVDDATRVNKIIENQLRIAPTQYMWFHRRFKTRPEGYEEIY
;
A
#
# COMPACT_ATOMS: atom_id res chain seq x y z
N MET A 1 -5.14 -26.25 -3.85
CA MET A 1 -6.26 -26.16 -2.86
C MET A 1 -5.68 -25.56 -1.60
N SER A 2 -5.97 -24.29 -1.30
CA SER A 2 -5.59 -23.66 -0.03
C SER A 2 -6.40 -24.31 1.09
N GLN A 3 -5.71 -24.81 2.12
CA GLN A 3 -6.39 -25.24 3.35
C GLN A 3 -7.15 -24.01 3.89
N LYS A 4 -8.48 -24.09 3.94
CA LYS A 4 -9.28 -23.09 4.65
C LYS A 4 -8.77 -23.00 6.08
N GLN A 5 -8.21 -21.88 6.44
CA GLN A 5 -7.82 -21.61 7.83
C GLN A 5 -9.06 -21.75 8.72
N THR A 6 -8.93 -22.58 9.76
CA THR A 6 -10.01 -22.91 10.70
C THR A 6 -10.05 -21.98 11.92
N TYR A 7 -9.43 -20.79 11.82
CA TYR A 7 -9.45 -19.84 12.94
C TYR A 7 -10.05 -18.50 12.50
N THR A 8 -10.64 -17.79 13.46
CA THR A 8 -11.14 -16.43 13.29
C THR A 8 -9.96 -15.47 13.30
N PRO A 9 -9.79 -14.59 12.27
CA PRO A 9 -8.74 -13.59 12.27
C PRO A 9 -8.74 -12.77 13.57
N GLY A 10 -7.55 -12.54 14.14
CA GLY A 10 -7.39 -11.80 15.39
C GLY A 10 -7.61 -12.59 16.69
N GLU A 11 -8.13 -13.82 16.65
CA GLU A 11 -8.28 -14.63 17.86
C GLU A 11 -6.95 -15.24 18.31
N PHE A 12 -6.67 -15.17 19.61
CA PHE A 12 -5.51 -15.82 20.22
C PHE A 12 -5.77 -17.32 20.37
N GLN A 13 -4.79 -18.12 19.95
CA GLN A 13 -4.82 -19.56 20.15
C GLN A 13 -3.69 -19.99 21.11
N TRP A 14 -3.97 -20.87 22.06
CA TRP A 14 -2.96 -21.40 22.98
C TRP A 14 -1.81 -22.11 22.27
N SER A 15 -2.06 -22.64 21.07
CA SER A 15 -1.03 -23.23 20.20
C SER A 15 0.06 -22.23 19.80
N PHE A 16 -0.18 -20.92 19.86
CA PHE A 16 0.82 -19.87 19.59
C PHE A 16 1.92 -19.79 20.63
N LEU A 17 1.76 -20.42 21.79
CA LEU A 17 2.81 -20.55 22.82
C LEU A 17 3.76 -21.71 22.56
N LEU A 18 3.50 -22.58 21.58
CA LEU A 18 4.37 -23.70 21.25
C LEU A 18 5.74 -23.22 20.72
N PRO A 19 6.81 -24.01 20.91
CA PRO A 19 8.18 -23.64 20.50
C PRO A 19 8.35 -23.20 19.05
N LYS A 20 7.53 -23.75 18.13
CA LYS A 20 7.56 -23.35 16.72
C LYS A 20 7.24 -21.87 16.47
N TYR A 21 6.65 -21.17 17.42
CA TYR A 21 6.31 -19.74 17.33
C TYR A 21 7.27 -18.84 18.14
N TRP A 22 8.15 -19.38 18.95
CA TRP A 22 9.02 -18.58 19.83
C TRP A 22 9.89 -17.60 19.04
N GLY A 23 10.41 -18.01 17.87
CA GLY A 23 11.18 -17.11 17.01
C GLY A 23 10.38 -15.87 16.59
N ILE A 24 9.07 -16.02 16.35
CA ILE A 24 8.19 -14.89 16.00
C ILE A 24 7.96 -14.02 17.23
N TRP A 25 7.71 -14.58 18.41
CA TRP A 25 7.57 -13.81 19.65
C TRP A 25 8.83 -13.00 19.97
N ILE A 26 10.01 -13.61 19.84
CA ILE A 26 11.30 -12.92 20.02
C ILE A 26 11.43 -11.76 19.01
N ALA A 27 11.10 -12.00 17.74
CA ALA A 27 11.13 -10.95 16.72
C ALA A 27 10.17 -9.80 17.04
N ILE A 28 8.96 -10.09 17.54
CA ILE A 28 7.98 -9.08 17.93
C ILE A 28 8.50 -8.23 19.09
N VAL A 29 8.99 -8.89 20.15
CA VAL A 29 9.58 -8.18 21.31
C VAL A 29 10.74 -7.29 20.84
N PHE A 30 11.58 -7.79 19.96
CA PHE A 30 12.68 -7.03 19.37
C PHE A 30 12.15 -5.81 18.57
N LEU A 31 11.14 -5.98 17.75
CA LEU A 31 10.51 -4.88 17.00
C LEU A 31 9.87 -3.83 17.95
N MET A 32 9.22 -4.27 19.03
CA MET A 32 8.71 -3.37 20.06
C MET A 32 9.82 -2.56 20.73
N LEU A 33 10.95 -3.19 21.04
CA LEU A 33 12.13 -2.50 21.58
C LEU A 33 12.70 -1.49 20.57
N LEU A 34 12.74 -1.84 19.28
CA LEU A 34 13.13 -0.89 18.22
C LEU A 34 12.18 0.29 18.13
N ALA A 35 10.87 0.07 18.34
CA ALA A 35 9.89 1.15 18.35
C ALA A 35 10.13 2.17 19.47
N ILE A 36 10.67 1.77 20.62
CA ILE A 36 10.94 2.67 21.76
C ILE A 36 12.10 3.63 21.45
N LEU A 37 13.02 3.26 20.57
CA LEU A 37 14.19 4.05 20.25
C LEU A 37 13.84 5.46 19.73
N PRO A 38 14.65 6.49 20.01
CA PRO A 38 14.53 7.80 19.36
C PRO A 38 14.65 7.69 17.83
N TRP A 39 13.94 8.56 17.10
CA TRP A 39 13.97 8.55 15.64
C TRP A 39 15.40 8.66 15.08
N ALA A 40 16.25 9.46 15.71
CA ALA A 40 17.65 9.58 15.32
C ALA A 40 18.44 8.25 15.29
N ILE A 41 18.03 7.27 16.08
CA ILE A 41 18.59 5.91 16.06
C ILE A 41 17.88 5.07 15.02
N GLN A 42 16.53 5.14 14.96
CA GLN A 42 15.73 4.37 14.02
C GLN A 42 16.14 4.63 12.57
N TRP A 43 16.32 5.90 12.15
CA TRP A 43 16.70 6.20 10.78
C TRP A 43 18.13 5.74 10.45
N ARG A 44 19.08 5.80 11.40
CA ARG A 44 20.44 5.23 11.20
C ARG A 44 20.39 3.72 11.02
N LEU A 45 19.59 3.03 11.84
CA LEU A 45 19.37 1.59 11.70
C LEU A 45 18.70 1.26 10.34
N ALA A 46 17.71 2.04 9.93
CA ALA A 46 17.08 1.88 8.62
C ALA A 46 18.09 1.97 7.49
N HIS A 47 19.01 2.94 7.51
CA HIS A 47 20.06 3.06 6.50
C HIS A 47 21.04 1.88 6.53
N GLY A 48 21.43 1.42 7.72
CA GLY A 48 22.27 0.23 7.89
C GLY A 48 21.61 -1.03 7.32
N LEU A 49 20.35 -1.27 7.68
CA LEU A 49 19.54 -2.38 7.18
C LEU A 49 19.30 -2.28 5.67
N ALA A 50 19.07 -1.07 5.13
CA ALA A 50 18.91 -0.85 3.70
C ALA A 50 20.19 -1.21 2.92
N ASN A 51 21.38 -0.85 3.42
CA ASN A 51 22.64 -1.22 2.81
C ASN A 51 22.84 -2.75 2.82
N LEU A 52 22.46 -3.41 3.91
CA LEU A 52 22.49 -4.87 4.02
C LEU A 52 21.52 -5.53 3.03
N ALA A 53 20.27 -5.04 2.98
CA ALA A 53 19.25 -5.50 2.04
C ALA A 53 19.70 -5.29 0.57
N TRP A 54 20.28 -4.14 0.26
CA TRP A 54 20.84 -3.84 -1.07
C TRP A 54 21.91 -4.85 -1.48
N LYS A 55 22.77 -5.24 -0.53
CA LYS A 55 23.86 -6.22 -0.77
C LYS A 55 23.32 -7.63 -1.01
N TYR A 56 22.36 -8.07 -0.18
CA TYR A 56 21.93 -9.48 -0.15
C TYR A 56 20.67 -9.77 -0.96
N LEU A 57 19.74 -8.84 -1.08
CA LEU A 57 18.48 -9.05 -1.82
C LEU A 57 18.64 -8.77 -3.34
N LYS A 58 19.61 -9.45 -3.98
CA LYS A 58 19.99 -9.22 -5.39
C LYS A 58 18.81 -9.28 -6.36
N SER A 59 17.88 -10.24 -6.18
CA SER A 59 16.69 -10.37 -7.04
C SER A 59 15.77 -9.16 -6.91
N ARG A 60 15.49 -8.69 -5.69
CA ARG A 60 14.65 -7.51 -5.46
C ARG A 60 15.30 -6.25 -6.02
N ARG A 61 16.62 -6.11 -5.83
CA ARG A 61 17.40 -5.02 -6.41
C ARG A 61 17.28 -5.00 -7.94
N LYS A 62 17.47 -6.15 -8.61
CA LYS A 62 17.33 -6.24 -10.08
C LYS A 62 15.91 -5.82 -10.52
N THR A 63 14.87 -6.30 -9.85
CA THR A 63 13.49 -5.92 -10.16
C THR A 63 13.25 -4.42 -9.97
N THR A 64 13.73 -3.84 -8.86
CA THR A 64 13.60 -2.40 -8.59
C THR A 64 14.27 -1.56 -9.68
N ILE A 65 15.53 -1.86 -10.01
CA ILE A 65 16.28 -1.16 -11.06
C ILE A 65 15.50 -1.24 -12.38
N ARG A 66 15.08 -2.44 -12.77
CA ARG A 66 14.40 -2.65 -14.04
C ARG A 66 13.06 -1.91 -14.12
N ASN A 67 12.28 -1.90 -13.03
CA ASN A 67 11.05 -1.12 -12.98
C ASN A 67 11.31 0.39 -13.15
N LEU A 68 12.34 0.91 -12.47
CA LEU A 68 12.69 2.33 -12.58
C LEU A 68 13.20 2.70 -13.98
N GLU A 69 14.03 1.86 -14.63
CA GLU A 69 14.46 2.05 -16.02
C GLU A 69 13.26 2.14 -16.97
N VAL A 70 12.30 1.26 -16.79
CA VAL A 70 11.10 1.19 -17.64
C VAL A 70 10.15 2.37 -17.41
N CYS A 71 9.97 2.78 -16.15
CA CYS A 71 9.01 3.83 -15.80
C CYS A 71 9.58 5.26 -15.96
N PHE A 72 10.90 5.41 -15.88
CA PHE A 72 11.58 6.71 -15.96
C PHE A 72 12.72 6.67 -17.00
N PRO A 73 12.39 6.46 -18.28
CA PRO A 73 13.41 6.33 -19.34
C PRO A 73 14.27 7.59 -19.53
N GLU A 74 13.81 8.73 -19.00
CA GLU A 74 14.55 9.98 -18.99
C GLU A 74 15.67 10.05 -17.94
N TRP A 75 15.74 9.08 -17.01
CA TRP A 75 16.78 9.07 -15.99
C TRP A 75 18.06 8.41 -16.49
N SER A 76 19.21 9.00 -16.15
CA SER A 76 20.50 8.35 -16.43
C SER A 76 20.65 7.05 -15.60
N ALA A 77 21.53 6.15 -16.04
CA ALA A 77 21.80 4.90 -15.32
C ALA A 77 22.25 5.17 -13.87
N GLU A 78 23.06 6.21 -13.63
CA GLU A 78 23.50 6.61 -12.29
C GLU A 78 22.33 7.06 -11.44
N LYS A 79 21.40 7.85 -12.00
CA LYS A 79 20.19 8.29 -11.29
C LYS A 79 19.30 7.11 -10.96
N VAL A 80 19.11 6.17 -11.87
CA VAL A 80 18.34 4.93 -11.60
C VAL A 80 18.96 4.15 -10.44
N GLN A 81 20.28 3.95 -10.43
CA GLN A 81 20.96 3.25 -9.33
C GLN A 81 20.81 3.98 -8.00
N GLN A 82 20.94 5.31 -8.01
CA GLN A 82 20.75 6.13 -6.80
C GLN A 82 19.31 6.01 -6.26
N GLN A 83 18.32 6.16 -7.14
CA GLN A 83 16.91 6.07 -6.76
C GLN A 83 16.54 4.65 -6.32
N ALA A 84 17.04 3.61 -7.01
CA ALA A 84 16.85 2.23 -6.60
C ALA A 84 17.41 1.96 -5.18
N LYS A 85 18.57 2.50 -4.85
CA LYS A 85 19.13 2.40 -3.49
C LYS A 85 18.26 3.14 -2.47
N GLN A 86 17.74 4.33 -2.84
CA GLN A 86 16.83 5.09 -1.98
C GLN A 86 15.51 4.35 -1.71
N VAL A 87 14.97 3.59 -2.68
CA VAL A 87 13.81 2.71 -2.46
C VAL A 87 14.05 1.74 -1.30
N PHE A 88 15.25 1.15 -1.18
CA PHE A 88 15.58 0.27 -0.06
C PHE A 88 15.65 1.02 1.27
N VAL A 89 16.16 2.26 1.25
CA VAL A 89 16.16 3.12 2.44
C VAL A 89 14.72 3.44 2.86
N ASP A 90 13.87 3.87 1.92
CA ASP A 90 12.48 4.22 2.21
C ASP A 90 11.66 3.02 2.68
N MET A 91 11.94 1.80 2.16
CA MET A 91 11.35 0.57 2.68
C MET A 91 11.71 0.31 4.13
N MET A 92 12.99 0.47 4.50
CA MET A 92 13.41 0.26 5.90
C MET A 92 12.88 1.35 6.82
N LEU A 93 12.84 2.61 6.36
CA LEU A 93 12.19 3.70 7.11
C LEU A 93 10.70 3.42 7.32
N GLY A 94 9.98 2.95 6.29
CA GLY A 94 8.56 2.60 6.38
C GLY A 94 8.27 1.53 7.44
N ILE A 95 9.19 0.60 7.70
CA ILE A 95 9.07 -0.35 8.82
C ILE A 95 9.07 0.39 10.16
N PHE A 96 10.02 1.31 10.39
CA PHE A 96 10.08 2.07 11.63
C PHE A 96 8.90 3.03 11.78
N GLU A 97 8.43 3.62 10.71
CA GLU A 97 7.23 4.47 10.69
C GLU A 97 5.97 3.67 11.02
N THR A 98 5.86 2.44 10.51
CA THR A 98 4.79 1.51 10.90
C THR A 98 4.86 1.15 12.38
N LEU A 99 6.05 0.86 12.90
CA LEU A 99 6.24 0.59 14.33
C LEU A 99 5.88 1.83 15.17
N ASN A 100 6.22 3.02 14.71
CA ASN A 100 5.84 4.26 15.39
C ASN A 100 4.31 4.48 15.34
N ALA A 101 3.64 4.15 14.23
CA ALA A 101 2.19 4.21 14.14
C ALA A 101 1.50 3.26 15.13
N TRP A 102 2.03 2.06 15.32
CA TRP A 102 1.43 1.04 16.21
C TRP A 102 1.76 1.25 17.69
N TYR A 103 2.97 1.73 18.02
CA TYR A 103 3.45 1.78 19.41
C TYR A 103 3.73 3.19 19.94
N LYS A 104 3.85 4.19 19.06
CA LYS A 104 4.09 5.60 19.38
C LYS A 104 3.20 6.52 18.55
N PRO A 105 1.87 6.39 18.65
CA PRO A 105 0.95 7.14 17.79
C PRO A 105 1.14 8.67 17.87
N TYR A 106 1.56 9.20 19.01
CA TYR A 106 1.90 10.62 19.18
C TYR A 106 3.09 11.09 18.29
N TRP A 107 3.86 10.15 17.71
CA TRP A 107 4.95 10.46 16.79
C TRP A 107 4.50 11.32 15.61
N PHE A 108 3.31 11.05 15.07
CA PHE A 108 2.77 11.78 13.92
C PHE A 108 2.13 13.12 14.28
N LYS A 109 1.92 13.40 15.58
CA LYS A 109 1.34 14.67 16.03
C LYS A 109 2.20 15.84 15.54
N ASN A 110 1.57 16.85 14.92
CA ASN A 110 2.22 18.04 14.35
C ASN A 110 3.22 17.76 13.20
N ARG A 111 3.22 16.54 12.64
CA ARG A 111 4.06 16.14 11.49
C ARG A 111 3.27 15.94 10.21
N VAL A 112 1.95 15.99 10.29
CA VAL A 112 1.05 15.68 9.17
C VAL A 112 0.35 16.94 8.70
N THR A 113 0.28 17.10 7.39
CA THR A 113 -0.61 18.03 6.70
C THR A 113 -1.56 17.24 5.81
N ILE A 114 -2.77 17.77 5.62
CA ILE A 114 -3.79 17.13 4.77
C ILE A 114 -4.38 18.17 3.81
N ALA A 115 -4.62 17.75 2.58
CA ALA A 115 -5.33 18.53 1.57
C ALA A 115 -6.41 17.66 0.92
N GLY A 116 -7.58 18.24 0.64
CA GLY A 116 -8.67 17.62 -0.10
C GLY A 116 -9.58 16.70 0.74
N LEU A 117 -9.58 16.80 2.08
CA LEU A 117 -10.46 15.98 2.93
C LEU A 117 -11.93 16.15 2.55
N GLU A 118 -12.32 17.33 2.06
CA GLU A 118 -13.65 17.65 1.57
C GLU A 118 -14.13 16.72 0.45
N HIS A 119 -13.23 16.12 -0.33
CA HIS A 119 -13.62 15.19 -1.40
C HIS A 119 -14.21 13.88 -0.85
N ILE A 120 -13.75 13.44 0.32
CA ILE A 120 -14.31 12.29 1.02
C ILE A 120 -15.61 12.71 1.75
N THR A 121 -15.53 13.75 2.58
CA THR A 121 -16.66 14.15 3.43
C THR A 121 -17.88 14.60 2.63
N ASN A 122 -17.69 15.28 1.51
CA ASN A 122 -18.79 15.69 0.60
C ASN A 122 -19.44 14.48 -0.09
N ALA A 123 -18.66 13.47 -0.47
CA ALA A 123 -19.22 12.24 -1.05
C ALA A 123 -20.07 11.50 -0.01
N GLN A 124 -19.55 11.34 1.22
CA GLN A 124 -20.24 10.70 2.31
C GLN A 124 -21.50 11.46 2.75
N ALA A 125 -21.47 12.80 2.77
CA ALA A 125 -22.65 13.65 3.04
C ALA A 125 -23.75 13.46 2.01
N GLN A 126 -23.43 13.04 0.77
CA GLN A 126 -24.39 12.64 -0.26
C GLN A 126 -24.85 11.18 -0.16
N GLY A 127 -24.48 10.46 0.91
CA GLY A 127 -24.78 9.04 1.11
C GLY A 127 -24.01 8.11 0.16
N LYS A 128 -22.88 8.56 -0.42
CA LYS A 128 -22.04 7.76 -1.31
C LYS A 128 -20.84 7.19 -0.55
N GLY A 129 -20.55 5.93 -0.76
CA GLY A 129 -19.27 5.35 -0.35
C GLY A 129 -18.13 5.87 -1.19
N VAL A 130 -16.91 5.68 -0.68
CA VAL A 130 -15.68 6.17 -1.31
C VAL A 130 -14.70 5.03 -1.51
N LEU A 131 -14.34 4.75 -2.77
CA LEU A 131 -13.25 3.85 -3.09
C LEU A 131 -11.95 4.66 -3.21
N LEU A 132 -11.11 4.58 -2.19
CA LEU A 132 -9.85 5.33 -2.13
C LEU A 132 -8.81 4.65 -3.02
N LEU A 133 -8.42 5.30 -4.12
CA LEU A 133 -7.40 4.79 -5.04
C LEU A 133 -6.01 5.19 -4.56
N GLY A 134 -5.28 4.23 -3.99
CA GLY A 134 -3.93 4.42 -3.50
C GLY A 134 -2.92 3.44 -4.11
N THR A 135 -1.69 3.50 -3.62
CA THR A 135 -0.58 2.66 -4.06
C THR A 135 -0.03 1.82 -2.91
N HIS A 136 0.61 0.69 -3.21
CA HIS A 136 1.44 -0.03 -2.24
C HIS A 136 2.72 0.78 -1.96
N SER A 137 2.57 1.84 -1.17
CA SER A 137 3.71 2.66 -0.74
C SER A 137 4.51 1.99 0.37
N THR A 138 5.73 2.46 0.59
CA THR A 138 6.57 2.04 1.74
C THR A 138 5.97 2.46 3.08
N LEU A 139 4.97 3.34 3.06
CA LEU A 139 4.30 3.93 4.22
C LEU A 139 2.87 3.38 4.43
N LEU A 140 2.52 2.23 3.85
CA LEU A 140 1.14 1.75 3.77
C LEU A 140 0.43 1.73 5.13
N ASP A 141 0.98 1.03 6.14
CA ASP A 141 0.36 0.91 7.46
C ASP A 141 0.47 2.21 8.27
N ALA A 142 1.58 2.94 8.16
CA ALA A 142 1.72 4.27 8.77
C ALA A 142 0.71 5.26 8.19
N GLY A 143 0.53 5.25 6.86
CA GLY A 143 -0.45 6.08 6.16
C GLY A 143 -1.88 5.76 6.59
N GLY A 144 -2.22 4.49 6.72
CA GLY A 144 -3.53 4.06 7.23
C GLY A 144 -3.81 4.60 8.62
N TYR A 145 -2.84 4.49 9.54
CA TYR A 145 -2.95 5.06 10.88
C TYR A 145 -3.16 6.57 10.85
N VAL A 146 -2.39 7.28 10.02
CA VAL A 146 -2.48 8.74 9.93
C VAL A 146 -3.82 9.16 9.31
N CYS A 147 -4.27 8.50 8.24
CA CYS A 147 -5.58 8.77 7.64
C CYS A 147 -6.74 8.57 8.62
N ALA A 148 -6.65 7.56 9.48
CA ALA A 148 -7.66 7.26 10.50
C ALA A 148 -7.82 8.37 11.56
N GLN A 149 -6.92 9.34 11.63
CA GLN A 149 -7.08 10.52 12.49
C GLN A 149 -8.03 11.57 11.89
N TYR A 150 -8.38 11.46 10.61
CA TYR A 150 -9.17 12.46 9.87
C TYR A 150 -10.50 11.91 9.35
N PHE A 151 -10.56 10.62 9.04
CA PHE A 151 -11.75 9.90 8.62
C PHE A 151 -11.62 8.42 9.00
N GLU A 152 -12.69 7.63 8.93
CA GLU A 152 -12.72 6.21 9.33
C GLU A 152 -12.57 5.29 8.11
N PRO A 153 -11.33 4.95 7.69
CA PRO A 153 -11.14 4.07 6.53
C PRO A 153 -11.39 2.60 6.88
N ASP A 154 -11.94 1.88 5.92
CA ASP A 154 -11.87 0.43 5.87
C ASP A 154 -10.65 -0.01 5.05
N VAL A 155 -10.16 -1.22 5.29
CA VAL A 155 -9.05 -1.79 4.53
C VAL A 155 -9.37 -3.17 3.98
N VAL A 156 -8.93 -3.42 2.75
CA VAL A 156 -8.96 -4.76 2.17
C VAL A 156 -7.87 -5.60 2.83
N TYR A 157 -8.27 -6.71 3.42
CA TYR A 157 -7.42 -7.59 4.20
C TYR A 157 -7.16 -8.91 3.47
N ARG A 158 -5.92 -9.34 3.47
CA ARG A 158 -5.51 -10.67 3.01
C ARG A 158 -4.87 -11.42 4.17
N PRO A 159 -5.39 -12.61 4.56
CA PRO A 159 -4.81 -13.43 5.61
C PRO A 159 -3.34 -13.77 5.34
N GLN A 160 -2.51 -13.71 6.36
CA GLN A 160 -1.10 -14.09 6.26
C GLN A 160 -0.94 -15.61 6.34
N ASN A 161 0.10 -16.15 5.70
CA ASN A 161 0.36 -17.60 5.73
C ASN A 161 0.68 -18.12 7.14
N ASN A 162 1.24 -17.30 8.01
CA ASN A 162 1.54 -17.67 9.39
C ASN A 162 0.42 -17.17 10.32
N PRO A 163 -0.32 -18.06 11.01
CA PRO A 163 -1.48 -17.67 11.83
C PRO A 163 -1.16 -16.71 12.97
N LEU A 164 0.04 -16.81 13.58
CA LEU A 164 0.44 -15.88 14.64
C LEU A 164 0.70 -14.48 14.10
N LEU A 165 1.41 -14.37 12.97
CA LEU A 165 1.62 -13.07 12.31
C LEU A 165 0.30 -12.48 11.85
N ASP A 166 -0.59 -13.32 11.33
CA ASP A 166 -1.91 -12.90 10.90
C ASP A 166 -2.72 -12.30 12.05
N MET A 167 -2.80 -13.01 13.18
CA MET A 167 -3.48 -12.55 14.39
C MET A 167 -2.93 -11.20 14.86
N LEU A 168 -1.62 -11.03 14.85
CA LEU A 168 -0.95 -9.80 15.33
C LEU A 168 -1.22 -8.61 14.40
N ILE A 169 -1.04 -8.80 13.09
CA ILE A 169 -1.30 -7.75 12.10
C ILE A 169 -2.77 -7.36 12.11
N TYR A 170 -3.67 -8.35 12.17
CA TYR A 170 -5.12 -8.11 12.24
C TYR A 170 -5.49 -7.29 13.48
N ARG A 171 -4.91 -7.59 14.64
CA ARG A 171 -5.14 -6.82 15.88
C ARG A 171 -4.57 -5.41 15.79
N CYS A 172 -3.34 -5.24 15.30
CA CYS A 172 -2.75 -3.90 15.13
C CYS A 172 -3.59 -3.05 14.19
N ARG A 173 -4.03 -3.61 13.06
CA ARG A 173 -4.92 -2.91 12.12
C ARG A 173 -6.32 -2.66 12.68
N GLY A 174 -6.84 -3.55 13.51
CA GLY A 174 -8.13 -3.39 14.18
C GLY A 174 -8.21 -2.21 15.15
N THR A 175 -7.08 -1.63 15.55
CA THR A 175 -7.04 -0.37 16.32
C THR A 175 -7.01 0.89 15.42
N ILE A 176 -6.91 0.71 14.12
CA ILE A 176 -6.73 1.78 13.13
C ILE A 176 -7.95 1.89 12.22
N TYR A 177 -8.32 0.78 11.60
CA TYR A 177 -9.37 0.73 10.59
C TYR A 177 -10.73 0.43 11.22
N LYS A 178 -11.79 1.04 10.69
CA LYS A 178 -13.17 0.77 11.06
C LYS A 178 -13.54 -0.70 10.80
N ALA A 179 -13.16 -1.23 9.64
CA ALA A 179 -13.28 -2.64 9.30
C ALA A 179 -12.08 -3.16 8.49
N GLN A 180 -11.84 -4.46 8.61
CA GLN A 180 -10.89 -5.22 7.79
C GLN A 180 -11.70 -6.24 6.98
N ILE A 181 -11.87 -5.98 5.70
CA ILE A 181 -12.73 -6.77 4.82
C ILE A 181 -11.86 -7.75 4.04
N ASP A 182 -12.21 -9.06 4.07
CA ASP A 182 -11.47 -10.07 3.33
C ASP A 182 -11.45 -9.73 1.83
N HIS A 183 -10.29 -9.89 1.19
CA HIS A 183 -10.09 -9.58 -0.23
C HIS A 183 -10.96 -10.44 -1.15
N ASP A 184 -11.40 -11.62 -0.71
CA ASP A 184 -12.31 -12.50 -1.44
C ASP A 184 -13.80 -12.19 -1.15
N ASP A 185 -14.10 -11.34 -0.14
CA ASP A 185 -15.47 -10.94 0.19
C ASP A 185 -15.94 -9.72 -0.64
N MET A 186 -16.10 -9.93 -1.93
CA MET A 186 -16.64 -8.91 -2.83
C MET A 186 -18.01 -8.37 -2.39
N ARG A 187 -18.84 -9.20 -1.74
CA ARG A 187 -20.16 -8.77 -1.24
C ARG A 187 -20.02 -7.85 -0.05
N GLY A 188 -19.11 -8.15 0.86
CA GLY A 188 -18.76 -7.30 1.99
C GLY A 188 -18.27 -5.94 1.53
N LEU A 189 -17.30 -5.92 0.59
CA LEU A 189 -16.80 -4.66 0.01
C LEU A 189 -17.93 -3.80 -0.58
N ILE A 190 -18.84 -4.41 -1.37
CA ILE A 190 -19.98 -3.69 -1.96
C ILE A 190 -20.92 -3.17 -0.88
N ARG A 191 -21.18 -3.94 0.18
CA ARG A 191 -22.05 -3.53 1.29
C ARG A 191 -21.48 -2.32 2.01
N HIS A 192 -20.23 -2.36 2.45
CA HIS A 192 -19.54 -1.24 3.09
C HIS A 192 -19.57 0.04 2.23
N LEU A 193 -19.28 -0.08 0.93
CA LEU A 193 -19.41 1.07 0.02
C LEU A 193 -20.85 1.59 -0.09
N LYS A 194 -21.88 0.73 -0.04
CA LYS A 194 -23.28 1.16 -0.03
C LYS A 194 -23.68 1.84 1.27
N ASP A 195 -23.05 1.46 2.37
CA ASP A 195 -23.27 2.03 3.71
C ASP A 195 -22.56 3.39 3.89
N GLY A 196 -21.85 3.87 2.84
CA GLY A 196 -21.17 5.17 2.85
C GLY A 196 -19.71 5.12 3.34
N ASP A 197 -19.16 3.93 3.55
CA ASP A 197 -17.81 3.76 4.06
C ASP A 197 -16.74 4.14 3.02
N ALA A 198 -15.54 4.48 3.51
CA ALA A 198 -14.37 4.75 2.69
C ALA A 198 -13.43 3.54 2.72
N ILE A 199 -13.21 2.89 1.57
CA ILE A 199 -12.39 1.67 1.48
C ILE A 199 -11.09 1.96 0.75
N TRP A 200 -9.95 1.62 1.39
CA TRP A 200 -8.64 1.66 0.73
C TRP A 200 -8.50 0.53 -0.29
N TYR A 201 -8.15 0.91 -1.53
CA TYR A 201 -7.97 0.01 -2.66
C TYR A 201 -6.71 0.35 -3.46
N SER A 202 -5.83 -0.64 -3.65
CA SER A 202 -4.54 -0.46 -4.36
C SER A 202 -4.45 -1.43 -5.55
N PRO A 203 -4.79 -0.98 -6.77
CA PRO A 203 -4.84 -1.82 -7.98
C PRO A 203 -3.50 -1.89 -8.74
N ASP A 204 -2.38 -1.59 -8.12
CA ASP A 204 -1.07 -1.36 -8.72
C ASP A 204 -0.20 -2.61 -8.87
N GLN A 205 -0.73 -3.81 -8.59
CA GLN A 205 0.00 -5.07 -8.74
C GLN A 205 -0.49 -5.89 -9.95
N ASP A 206 0.42 -6.69 -10.52
CA ASP A 206 0.14 -7.59 -11.63
C ASP A 206 -0.39 -8.94 -11.14
N PHE A 207 -1.70 -9.15 -11.28
CA PHE A 207 -2.41 -10.41 -11.01
C PHE A 207 -2.72 -11.21 -12.29
N GLY A 208 -2.20 -10.76 -13.44
CA GLY A 208 -2.44 -11.37 -14.76
C GLY A 208 -3.80 -11.00 -15.36
N LEU A 209 -4.04 -11.47 -16.60
CA LEU A 209 -5.20 -11.07 -17.39
C LEU A 209 -6.51 -11.77 -16.97
N LYS A 210 -6.46 -12.74 -16.06
CA LYS A 210 -7.70 -13.33 -15.50
C LYS A 210 -8.49 -12.38 -14.60
N GLN A 211 -7.83 -11.34 -14.08
CA GLN A 211 -8.40 -10.39 -13.14
C GLN A 211 -8.33 -8.93 -13.65
N GLY A 212 -7.94 -8.72 -14.89
CA GLY A 212 -7.76 -7.38 -15.44
C GLY A 212 -7.46 -7.37 -16.92
N VAL A 213 -7.11 -6.21 -17.40
CA VAL A 213 -6.80 -5.93 -18.80
C VAL A 213 -5.39 -5.39 -18.97
N MET A 214 -4.88 -5.41 -20.20
CA MET A 214 -3.65 -4.67 -20.53
C MET A 214 -3.98 -3.20 -20.68
N ALA A 215 -3.34 -2.37 -19.86
CA ALA A 215 -3.45 -0.91 -19.92
C ALA A 215 -2.05 -0.28 -19.79
N PRO A 216 -1.79 0.89 -20.38
CA PRO A 216 -0.50 1.55 -20.26
C PRO A 216 -0.21 1.96 -18.80
N PHE A 217 1.02 1.70 -18.36
CA PHE A 217 1.60 2.20 -17.12
C PHE A 217 2.98 2.76 -17.43
N PHE A 218 3.17 4.05 -17.26
CA PHE A 218 4.32 4.81 -17.79
C PHE A 218 4.56 4.54 -19.29
N GLY A 219 3.47 4.44 -20.06
CA GLY A 219 3.52 4.17 -21.51
C GLY A 219 3.79 2.72 -21.89
N VAL A 220 4.04 1.83 -20.94
CA VAL A 220 4.33 0.42 -21.17
C VAL A 220 3.12 -0.45 -20.82
N PRO A 221 2.70 -1.40 -21.70
CA PRO A 221 1.58 -2.28 -21.40
C PRO A 221 1.80 -3.08 -20.11
N ALA A 222 0.86 -3.01 -19.18
CA ALA A 222 0.88 -3.69 -17.90
C ALA A 222 -0.49 -4.26 -17.55
N ALA A 223 -0.53 -5.50 -17.05
CA ALA A 223 -1.77 -6.09 -16.57
C ALA A 223 -2.30 -5.30 -15.36
N THR A 224 -3.50 -4.77 -15.48
CA THR A 224 -4.13 -3.88 -14.51
C THR A 224 -5.47 -4.45 -14.06
N VAL A 225 -5.64 -4.58 -12.75
CA VAL A 225 -6.85 -5.17 -12.13
C VAL A 225 -8.04 -4.23 -12.34
N THR A 226 -9.21 -4.80 -12.68
CA THR A 226 -10.43 -4.05 -13.01
C THR A 226 -11.58 -4.26 -12.02
N ALA A 227 -11.32 -4.89 -10.87
CA ALA A 227 -12.34 -5.15 -9.85
C ALA A 227 -13.00 -3.86 -9.32
N HIS A 228 -12.29 -2.72 -9.33
CA HIS A 228 -12.83 -1.41 -8.98
C HIS A 228 -14.09 -1.04 -9.79
N ARG A 229 -14.14 -1.41 -11.07
CA ARG A 229 -15.34 -1.17 -11.93
C ARG A 229 -16.60 -1.81 -11.35
N ARG A 230 -16.49 -3.09 -10.96
CA ARG A 230 -17.63 -3.81 -10.38
C ARG A 230 -18.03 -3.23 -9.03
N LEU A 231 -17.06 -2.87 -8.19
CA LEU A 231 -17.30 -2.21 -6.90
C LEU A 231 -18.09 -0.91 -7.11
N LEU A 232 -17.60 -0.01 -7.96
CA LEU A 232 -18.21 1.29 -8.22
C LEU A 232 -19.58 1.17 -8.90
N LYS A 233 -19.71 0.29 -9.92
CA LYS A 233 -20.98 0.10 -10.66
C LYS A 233 -22.13 -0.37 -9.76
N ILE A 234 -21.85 -1.31 -8.84
CA ILE A 234 -22.90 -1.90 -8.00
C ILE A 234 -23.16 -1.06 -6.75
N SER A 235 -22.14 -0.47 -6.14
CA SER A 235 -22.30 0.32 -4.91
C SER A 235 -22.76 1.75 -5.18
N LYS A 236 -22.51 2.29 -6.38
CA LYS A 236 -22.66 3.71 -6.72
C LYS A 236 -21.71 4.63 -5.94
N ALA A 237 -20.66 4.06 -5.36
CA ALA A 237 -19.60 4.80 -4.72
C ALA A 237 -18.79 5.62 -5.73
N VAL A 238 -18.04 6.58 -5.24
CA VAL A 238 -17.10 7.39 -6.05
C VAL A 238 -15.68 6.91 -5.86
N ALA A 239 -14.86 7.01 -6.90
CA ALA A 239 -13.43 6.74 -6.83
C ALA A 239 -12.68 8.03 -6.49
N VAL A 240 -11.90 8.04 -5.41
CA VAL A 240 -11.15 9.22 -4.94
C VAL A 240 -9.68 8.85 -4.82
N PRO A 241 -8.77 9.49 -5.56
CA PRO A 241 -7.35 9.26 -5.40
C PRO A 241 -6.87 9.75 -4.03
N LEU A 242 -6.08 8.92 -3.35
CA LEU A 242 -5.46 9.26 -2.08
C LEU A 242 -4.01 8.82 -2.07
N TYR A 243 -3.11 9.75 -1.74
CA TYR A 243 -1.70 9.48 -1.59
C TYR A 243 -1.17 10.00 -0.26
N PHE A 244 -0.43 9.14 0.44
CA PHE A 244 0.29 9.48 1.66
C PHE A 244 1.78 9.33 1.42
N TYR A 245 2.54 10.40 1.68
CA TYR A 245 3.97 10.39 1.45
C TYR A 245 4.74 11.19 2.51
N ARG A 246 5.99 10.81 2.74
CA ARG A 246 6.95 11.55 3.56
C ARG A 246 7.65 12.59 2.71
N HIS A 247 7.90 13.77 3.30
CA HIS A 247 8.67 14.84 2.69
C HIS A 247 9.58 15.53 3.73
N GLY A 248 10.40 16.47 3.26
CA GLY A 248 11.33 17.22 4.12
C GLY A 248 12.58 16.43 4.51
N ASP A 249 13.20 16.81 5.62
CA ASP A 249 14.40 16.13 6.13
C ASP A 249 14.04 14.78 6.73
N VAL A 250 14.77 13.74 6.35
CA VAL A 250 14.60 12.38 6.90
C VAL A 250 14.87 12.31 8.40
N GLN A 251 15.63 13.25 8.96
CA GLN A 251 15.89 13.35 10.40
C GLN A 251 14.76 14.00 11.19
N ASP A 252 13.95 14.86 10.55
CA ASP A 252 12.69 15.40 11.07
C ASP A 252 11.59 15.31 10.00
N PRO A 253 11.12 14.08 9.68
CA PRO A 253 10.22 13.88 8.59
C PRO A 253 8.86 14.52 8.83
N LYS A 254 8.29 15.05 7.75
CA LYS A 254 6.92 15.51 7.67
C LYS A 254 6.16 14.61 6.71
N TYR A 255 4.85 14.60 6.85
CA TYR A 255 3.96 13.72 6.07
C TYR A 255 2.85 14.55 5.46
N HIS A 256 2.43 14.15 4.29
CA HIS A 256 1.32 14.79 3.60
C HIS A 256 0.30 13.76 3.16
N ILE A 257 -0.98 14.02 3.44
CA ILE A 257 -2.11 13.32 2.85
C ILE A 257 -2.64 14.20 1.73
N LEU A 258 -2.56 13.71 0.51
CA LEU A 258 -3.14 14.35 -0.68
C LEU A 258 -4.36 13.54 -1.11
N ILE A 259 -5.53 14.18 -1.07
CA ILE A 259 -6.78 13.61 -1.55
C ILE A 259 -7.22 14.47 -2.73
N GLU A 260 -7.34 13.84 -3.90
CA GLU A 260 -7.73 14.54 -5.12
C GLU A 260 -9.26 14.46 -5.31
N PRO A 261 -9.86 15.28 -6.18
CA PRO A 261 -11.28 15.19 -6.50
C PRO A 261 -11.69 13.79 -6.97
N ALA A 262 -12.96 13.44 -6.75
CA ALA A 262 -13.52 12.21 -7.28
C ALA A 262 -13.33 12.13 -8.79
N VAL A 263 -12.99 10.94 -9.27
CA VAL A 263 -12.76 10.71 -10.70
C VAL A 263 -14.10 10.71 -11.45
N ASP A 264 -14.29 11.66 -12.35
CA ASP A 264 -15.52 11.77 -13.15
C ASP A 264 -15.72 10.57 -14.07
N ASN A 265 -16.97 10.18 -14.31
CA ASN A 265 -17.34 9.07 -15.20
C ASN A 265 -16.54 7.78 -14.93
N MET A 266 -16.39 7.40 -13.67
CA MET A 266 -15.80 6.11 -13.30
C MET A 266 -16.81 5.28 -12.49
N PRO A 267 -17.16 4.05 -12.94
CA PRO A 267 -16.63 3.41 -14.14
C PRO A 267 -17.27 3.94 -15.43
N SER A 268 -16.47 4.03 -16.49
CA SER A 268 -16.92 4.30 -17.86
C SER A 268 -17.50 3.03 -18.52
N GLU A 269 -17.86 3.08 -19.79
CA GLU A 269 -18.24 1.88 -20.55
C GLU A 269 -17.02 1.08 -21.01
N ASP A 270 -15.83 1.69 -21.11
CA ASP A 270 -14.59 1.06 -21.56
C ASP A 270 -13.71 0.63 -20.36
N GLU A 271 -13.46 -0.67 -20.27
CA GLU A 271 -12.64 -1.26 -19.21
C GLU A 271 -11.14 -0.90 -19.33
N VAL A 272 -10.65 -0.75 -20.56
CA VAL A 272 -9.24 -0.37 -20.80
C VAL A 272 -9.04 1.11 -20.49
N ASP A 273 -10.02 1.96 -20.79
CA ASP A 273 -10.00 3.37 -20.42
C ASP A 273 -9.94 3.54 -18.89
N ASP A 274 -10.83 2.87 -18.15
CA ASP A 274 -10.83 2.93 -16.69
C ASP A 274 -9.51 2.45 -16.09
N ALA A 275 -8.96 1.34 -16.61
CA ALA A 275 -7.67 0.82 -16.16
C ALA A 275 -6.51 1.80 -16.48
N THR A 276 -6.58 2.47 -17.64
CA THR A 276 -5.60 3.49 -18.06
C THR A 276 -5.66 4.71 -17.13
N ARG A 277 -6.86 5.16 -16.79
CA ARG A 277 -7.08 6.29 -15.88
C ARG A 277 -6.58 5.98 -14.46
N VAL A 278 -6.85 4.76 -13.97
CA VAL A 278 -6.32 4.29 -12.68
C VAL A 278 -4.79 4.25 -12.71
N ASN A 279 -4.18 3.68 -13.75
CA ASN A 279 -2.74 3.69 -13.90
C ASN A 279 -2.17 5.12 -13.91
N LYS A 280 -2.85 6.06 -14.58
CA LYS A 280 -2.43 7.46 -14.63
C LYS A 280 -2.47 8.14 -13.27
N ILE A 281 -3.48 7.87 -12.46
CA ILE A 281 -3.55 8.32 -11.06
C ILE A 281 -2.33 7.81 -10.29
N ILE A 282 -2.03 6.52 -10.39
CA ILE A 282 -0.87 5.92 -9.72
C ILE A 282 0.43 6.55 -10.22
N GLU A 283 0.61 6.74 -11.53
CA GLU A 283 1.80 7.41 -12.09
C GLU A 283 2.00 8.81 -11.50
N ASN A 284 0.93 9.60 -11.38
CA ASN A 284 1.00 10.93 -10.81
C ASN A 284 1.46 10.88 -9.34
N GLN A 285 0.90 9.96 -8.53
CA GLN A 285 1.32 9.74 -7.16
C GLN A 285 2.81 9.37 -7.09
N LEU A 286 3.27 8.44 -7.93
CA LEU A 286 4.67 8.00 -7.97
C LEU A 286 5.64 9.09 -8.42
N ARG A 287 5.22 10.06 -9.22
CA ARG A 287 6.05 11.22 -9.59
C ARG A 287 6.28 12.18 -8.43
N ILE A 288 5.39 12.23 -7.44
CA ILE A 288 5.56 13.07 -6.24
C ILE A 288 6.67 12.51 -5.34
N ALA A 289 6.66 11.19 -5.08
CA ALA A 289 7.65 10.54 -4.21
C ALA A 289 8.08 9.17 -4.80
N PRO A 290 8.87 9.16 -5.86
CA PRO A 290 9.13 7.98 -6.67
C PRO A 290 9.85 6.85 -5.91
N THR A 291 10.58 7.16 -4.84
CA THR A 291 11.30 6.14 -4.05
C THR A 291 10.44 5.51 -2.94
N GLN A 292 9.26 6.08 -2.66
CA GLN A 292 8.37 5.61 -1.61
C GLN A 292 7.32 4.61 -2.10
N TYR A 293 7.63 3.87 -3.17
CA TYR A 293 6.78 2.83 -3.73
C TYR A 293 7.47 1.46 -3.65
N MET A 294 6.67 0.40 -3.51
CA MET A 294 7.18 -0.97 -3.43
C MET A 294 7.62 -1.51 -4.80
N TRP A 295 8.67 -0.91 -5.41
CA TRP A 295 9.25 -1.33 -6.68
C TRP A 295 9.80 -2.78 -6.70
N PHE A 296 9.70 -3.51 -5.60
CA PHE A 296 10.09 -4.93 -5.51
C PHE A 296 9.13 -5.87 -6.23
N HIS A 297 7.92 -5.43 -6.56
CA HIS A 297 6.95 -6.20 -7.32
C HIS A 297 7.29 -6.17 -8.81
N ARG A 298 7.12 -7.30 -9.49
CA ARG A 298 7.26 -7.39 -10.94
C ARG A 298 6.00 -6.82 -11.59
N ARG A 299 5.89 -5.50 -11.69
CA ARG A 299 4.71 -4.78 -12.23
C ARG A 299 4.38 -5.15 -13.68
N PHE A 300 5.40 -5.54 -14.44
CA PHE A 300 5.30 -5.90 -15.85
C PHE A 300 5.56 -7.41 -16.07
N LYS A 301 5.17 -8.26 -15.13
CA LYS A 301 5.38 -9.72 -15.22
C LYS A 301 4.57 -10.33 -16.36
N THR A 302 3.31 -9.91 -16.50
CA THR A 302 2.43 -10.34 -17.58
C THR A 302 2.66 -9.47 -18.80
N ARG A 303 3.03 -10.08 -19.94
CA ARG A 303 3.30 -9.38 -21.19
C ARG A 303 2.27 -9.76 -22.25
N PRO A 304 1.90 -8.83 -23.17
CA PRO A 304 1.14 -9.20 -24.35
C PRO A 304 1.94 -10.14 -25.24
N GLU A 305 1.24 -10.91 -26.07
CA GLU A 305 1.89 -11.75 -27.07
C GLU A 305 2.79 -10.93 -28.01
N GLY A 306 3.99 -11.42 -28.28
CA GLY A 306 4.98 -10.75 -29.13
C GLY A 306 5.82 -9.68 -28.41
N TYR A 307 5.59 -9.42 -27.12
CA TYR A 307 6.43 -8.48 -26.37
C TYR A 307 7.52 -9.21 -25.57
N GLU A 308 8.72 -8.64 -25.54
CA GLU A 308 9.85 -9.17 -24.77
C GLU A 308 9.59 -9.16 -23.27
N GLU A 309 10.19 -10.12 -22.55
CA GLU A 309 10.19 -10.14 -21.09
C GLU A 309 11.00 -8.96 -20.53
N ILE A 310 10.48 -8.37 -19.46
CA ILE A 310 11.13 -7.20 -18.81
C ILE A 310 12.14 -7.65 -17.73
N TYR A 311 11.95 -8.84 -17.11
CA TYR A 311 12.76 -9.26 -15.95
C TYR A 311 13.68 -10.44 -16.22
#